data_30b00756bb3d07526acccd3e5ccd9a22
#
_entry.id   30b00756bb3d07526acccd3e5ccd9a22
#
_cell.length_a   1.000
_cell.length_b   1.000
_cell.length_c   1.000
_cell.angle_alpha   90.00
_cell.angle_beta   90.00
_cell.angle_gamma   90.00
#
_symmetry.space_group_name_H-M   'P 1'
#
loop_
_entity.id
_entity.type
_entity.pdbx_description
1 polymer ?
#
loop_
_entity_poly.entity_id
_entity_poly.type
_entity_poly.pdbx_seq_one_letter_code
_entity_poly.pdbx_strand_id
1 'polypeptide(L)'
;MSEFSEIEEMYLKRMFEVHSQTPDAIVKTTQLAEMMGISPASVTEMIQRLSDRGMVTHIPYRGSRLTPEGFQLAASVKRREYLLQILLKSCYLVQHPMLL
;
A
#
# COMPACT_ATOMS: atom_id res chain seq x y z
N MET A 1 10.72 -12.70 -1.02
CA MET A 1 10.37 -11.87 0.14
C MET A 1 10.73 -10.43 -0.10
N SER A 2 9.90 -9.53 0.35
CA SER A 2 10.14 -8.11 0.21
C SER A 2 11.20 -7.63 1.22
N GLU A 3 12.05 -6.70 0.82
CA GLU A 3 13.01 -6.02 1.69
C GLU A 3 12.32 -4.99 2.59
N PHE A 4 11.02 -4.82 2.43
CA PHE A 4 10.23 -3.81 3.15
C PHE A 4 9.46 -4.44 4.29
N SER A 5 9.28 -3.70 5.38
CA SER A 5 8.47 -4.15 6.50
C SER A 5 6.99 -4.18 6.13
N GLU A 6 6.19 -4.86 6.94
CA GLU A 6 4.74 -4.90 6.74
C GLU A 6 4.12 -3.51 6.74
N ILE A 7 4.61 -2.64 7.62
CA ILE A 7 4.11 -1.26 7.71
C ILE A 7 4.46 -0.50 6.43
N GLU A 8 5.71 -0.62 5.95
CA GLU A 8 6.11 0.02 4.71
C GLU A 8 5.27 -0.47 3.53
N GLU A 9 5.04 -1.77 3.45
CA GLU A 9 4.18 -2.35 2.41
C GLU A 9 2.75 -1.84 2.51
N MET A 10 2.25 -1.62 3.72
CA MET A 10 0.90 -1.09 3.93
C MET A 10 0.77 0.34 3.40
N TYR A 11 1.78 1.19 3.63
CA TYR A 11 1.79 2.54 3.06
C TYR A 11 1.73 2.49 1.53
N LEU A 12 2.58 1.65 0.94
CA LEU A 12 2.61 1.52 -0.52
C LEU A 12 1.27 1.03 -1.05
N LYS A 13 0.66 0.07 -0.36
CA LYS A 13 -0.64 -0.46 -0.74
C LYS A 13 -1.74 0.60 -0.69
N ARG A 14 -1.77 1.40 0.37
CA ARG A 14 -2.76 2.48 0.49
C ARG A 14 -2.59 3.53 -0.60
N MET A 15 -1.36 3.91 -0.91
CA MET A 15 -1.10 4.83 -2.00
C MET A 15 -1.49 4.23 -3.35
N PHE A 16 -1.25 2.94 -3.54
CA PHE A 16 -1.68 2.23 -4.75
C PHE A 16 -3.20 2.30 -4.92
N GLU A 17 -3.94 2.12 -3.83
CA GLU A 17 -5.41 2.21 -3.87
C GLU A 17 -5.87 3.59 -4.34
N VAL A 18 -5.23 4.65 -3.84
CA VAL A 18 -5.54 6.02 -4.27
C VAL A 18 -5.25 6.18 -5.76
N HIS A 19 -4.08 5.71 -6.21
CA HIS A 19 -3.68 5.83 -7.61
C HIS A 19 -4.54 4.98 -8.55
N SER A 20 -5.14 3.92 -8.05
CA SER A 20 -6.06 3.10 -8.85
C SER A 20 -7.33 3.86 -9.20
N GLN A 21 -7.79 4.73 -8.30
CA GLN A 21 -8.97 5.54 -8.51
C GLN A 21 -8.64 6.86 -9.22
N THR A 22 -7.52 7.45 -8.87
CA THR A 22 -7.07 8.73 -9.42
C THR A 22 -5.59 8.62 -9.78
N PRO A 23 -5.28 8.20 -11.02
CA PRO A 23 -3.87 8.05 -11.44
C PRO A 23 -3.08 9.33 -11.26
N ASP A 24 -1.83 9.18 -10.80
CA ASP A 24 -0.90 10.27 -10.54
C ASP A 24 -1.38 11.31 -9.50
N ALA A 25 -2.36 10.96 -8.71
CA ALA A 25 -2.81 11.84 -7.63
C ALA A 25 -1.69 12.06 -6.62
N ILE A 26 -1.61 13.29 -6.11
CA ILE A 26 -0.69 13.60 -5.01
C ILE A 26 -1.42 13.31 -3.72
N VAL A 27 -0.90 12.35 -2.94
CA VAL A 27 -1.55 11.92 -1.70
C VAL A 27 -1.02 12.79 -0.57
N LYS A 28 -1.93 13.50 0.10
CA LYS A 28 -1.55 14.40 1.19
C LYS A 28 -1.16 13.61 2.43
N THR A 29 -0.21 14.15 3.20
CA THR A 29 0.22 13.55 4.46
C THR A 29 -0.97 13.33 5.41
N THR A 30 -1.87 14.31 5.50
CA THR A 30 -3.06 14.19 6.36
C THR A 30 -4.00 13.09 5.87
N GLN A 31 -4.13 12.93 4.56
CA GLN A 31 -4.95 11.87 3.98
C GLN A 31 -4.41 10.49 4.36
N LEU A 32 -3.10 10.28 4.22
CA LEU A 32 -2.47 9.02 4.62
C LEU A 32 -2.61 8.78 6.12
N ALA A 33 -2.44 9.83 6.92
CA ALA A 33 -2.59 9.73 8.38
C ALA A 33 -3.99 9.22 8.74
N GLU A 34 -5.01 9.76 8.12
CA GLU A 34 -6.39 9.30 8.33
C GLU A 34 -6.59 7.86 7.86
N MET A 35 -6.11 7.52 6.66
CA MET A 35 -6.24 6.19 6.11
C MET A 35 -5.57 5.13 6.97
N MET A 36 -4.44 5.48 7.59
CA MET A 36 -3.64 4.55 8.39
C MET A 36 -3.97 4.60 9.88
N GLY A 37 -4.72 5.61 10.32
CA GLY A 37 -5.05 5.79 11.72
C GLY A 37 -3.84 6.15 12.59
N ILE A 38 -2.91 6.95 12.05
CA ILE A 38 -1.67 7.34 12.74
C ILE A 38 -1.46 8.84 12.63
N SER A 39 -0.45 9.36 13.35
CA SER A 39 -0.16 10.79 13.36
C SER A 39 0.48 11.24 12.05
N PRO A 40 0.25 12.49 11.62
CA PRO A 40 0.92 13.05 10.45
C PRO A 40 2.45 13.04 10.56
N ALA A 41 2.99 13.20 11.78
CA ALA A 41 4.45 13.16 11.99
C ALA A 41 5.01 11.79 11.63
N SER A 42 4.31 10.71 12.02
CA SER A 42 4.72 9.34 11.67
C SER A 42 4.67 9.11 10.16
N VAL A 43 3.65 9.65 9.49
CA VAL A 43 3.54 9.57 8.03
C VAL A 43 4.73 10.26 7.37
N THR A 44 5.07 11.47 7.82
CA THR A 44 6.18 12.24 7.28
C THR A 44 7.49 11.46 7.37
N GLU A 45 7.76 10.84 8.51
CA GLU A 45 8.97 10.03 8.69
C GLU A 45 9.00 8.83 7.74
N MET A 46 7.87 8.14 7.62
CA MET A 46 7.79 6.97 6.76
C MET A 46 7.92 7.34 5.29
N ILE A 47 7.28 8.43 4.86
CA ILE A 47 7.38 8.91 3.48
C ILE A 47 8.83 9.28 3.17
N GLN A 48 9.54 9.89 4.13
CA GLN A 48 10.95 10.21 3.93
C GLN A 48 11.79 8.94 3.71
N ARG A 49 11.56 7.89 4.51
CA ARG A 49 12.23 6.61 4.32
C ARG A 49 11.94 5.99 2.96
N LEU A 50 10.68 5.98 2.57
CA LEU A 50 10.27 5.40 1.29
C LEU A 50 10.83 6.22 0.12
N SER A 51 10.92 7.54 0.29
CA SER A 51 11.53 8.42 -0.71
C SER A 51 13.02 8.13 -0.85
N ASP A 52 13.71 7.94 0.27
CA ASP A 52 15.15 7.61 0.26
C ASP A 52 15.42 6.28 -0.45
N ARG A 53 14.46 5.37 -0.43
CA ARG A 53 14.57 4.06 -1.08
C ARG A 53 13.98 4.05 -2.49
N GLY A 54 13.54 5.21 -2.99
CA GLY A 54 13.06 5.34 -4.37
C GLY A 54 11.66 4.83 -4.63
N MET A 55 10.87 4.60 -3.58
CA MET A 55 9.51 4.06 -3.72
C MET A 55 8.45 5.13 -3.86
N VAL A 56 8.68 6.31 -3.30
CA VAL A 56 7.77 7.44 -3.43
C VAL A 56 8.55 8.69 -3.81
N THR A 57 7.85 9.66 -4.41
CA THR A 57 8.38 11.00 -4.67
C THR A 57 7.67 11.96 -3.73
N HIS A 58 8.45 12.64 -2.90
CA HIS A 58 7.92 13.67 -2.02
C HIS A 58 7.82 14.99 -2.80
N ILE A 59 6.64 15.61 -2.75
CA ILE A 59 6.38 16.87 -3.44
C ILE A 59 6.17 17.94 -2.36
N PRO A 60 7.12 18.89 -2.22
CA PRO A 60 7.04 19.87 -1.13
C PRO A 60 5.70 20.60 -1.10
N TYR A 61 5.14 20.72 0.10
CA TYR A 61 3.88 21.40 0.40
C TYR A 61 2.63 20.76 -0.20
N ARG A 62 2.77 19.67 -0.97
CA ARG A 62 1.62 19.07 -1.65
C ARG A 62 1.35 17.63 -1.18
N GLY A 63 2.38 16.86 -0.92
CA GLY A 63 2.23 15.47 -0.49
C GLY A 63 3.24 14.56 -1.16
N SER A 64 2.80 13.39 -1.56
CA SER A 64 3.68 12.40 -2.17
C SER A 64 2.91 11.54 -3.16
N ARG A 65 3.65 10.83 -3.99
CA ARG A 65 3.06 9.85 -4.91
C ARG A 65 4.05 8.71 -5.12
N LEU A 66 3.56 7.58 -5.58
CA LEU A 66 4.40 6.44 -5.87
C LEU A 66 5.28 6.72 -7.10
N THR A 67 6.52 6.24 -7.04
CA THR A 67 7.36 6.14 -8.22
C THR A 67 6.91 4.91 -9.03
N PRO A 68 7.37 4.72 -10.28
CA PRO A 68 7.12 3.47 -11.01
C PRO A 68 7.55 2.24 -10.23
N GLU A 69 8.69 2.29 -9.55
CA GLU A 69 9.19 1.20 -8.71
C GLU A 69 8.29 0.95 -7.51
N GLY A 70 7.84 2.01 -6.86
CA GLY A 70 6.90 1.91 -5.75
C GLY A 70 5.57 1.33 -6.19
N PHE A 71 5.10 1.74 -7.36
CA PHE A 71 3.86 1.22 -7.93
C PHE A 71 3.96 -0.28 -8.21
N GLN A 72 5.08 -0.73 -8.79
CA GLN A 72 5.32 -2.14 -9.07
C GLN A 72 5.35 -2.96 -7.78
N LEU A 73 6.03 -2.46 -6.76
CA LEU A 73 6.10 -3.15 -5.47
C LEU A 73 4.72 -3.23 -4.83
N ALA A 74 3.97 -2.13 -4.82
CA ALA A 74 2.62 -2.10 -4.27
C ALA A 74 1.69 -3.08 -5.00
N ALA A 75 1.78 -3.15 -6.32
CA ALA A 75 1.02 -4.10 -7.12
C ALA A 75 1.35 -5.54 -6.73
N SER A 76 2.63 -5.84 -6.49
CA SER A 76 3.06 -7.16 -6.03
C SER A 76 2.48 -7.52 -4.68
N VAL A 77 2.44 -6.56 -3.74
CA VAL A 77 1.86 -6.77 -2.42
C VAL A 77 0.37 -7.09 -2.54
N LYS A 78 -0.36 -6.31 -3.32
CA LYS A 78 -1.79 -6.51 -3.54
C LYS A 78 -2.06 -7.87 -4.19
N ARG A 79 -1.26 -8.24 -5.18
CA ARG A 79 -1.38 -9.52 -5.87
C ARG A 79 -1.15 -10.70 -4.92
N ARG A 80 -0.13 -10.61 -4.07
CA ARG A 80 0.17 -11.64 -3.08
C ARG A 80 -0.98 -11.83 -2.12
N GLU A 81 -1.55 -10.73 -1.61
CA GLU A 81 -2.69 -10.79 -0.71
C GLU A 81 -3.92 -11.40 -1.39
N TYR A 82 -4.17 -11.02 -2.63
CA TYR A 82 -5.28 -11.53 -3.40
C TYR A 82 -5.17 -13.05 -3.60
N LEU A 83 -3.99 -13.54 -3.96
CA LEU A 83 -3.76 -14.97 -4.15
C LEU A 83 -3.94 -15.74 -2.85
N LEU A 84 -3.47 -15.19 -1.73
CA LEU A 84 -3.64 -15.80 -0.42
C LEU A 84 -5.12 -15.91 -0.06
N GLN A 85 -5.90 -14.87 -0.32
CA GLN A 85 -7.35 -14.90 -0.07
C GLN A 85 -8.05 -15.97 -0.89
N ILE A 86 -7.66 -16.14 -2.16
CA ILE A 86 -8.21 -17.19 -3.01
C ILE A 86 -7.91 -18.56 -2.42
N LEU A 87 -6.68 -18.80 -2.00
CA LEU A 87 -6.27 -20.07 -1.40
C LEU A 87 -7.06 -20.36 -0.12
N LEU A 88 -7.22 -19.36 0.75
CA LEU A 88 -7.97 -19.53 1.99
C LEU A 88 -9.43 -19.83 1.72
N LYS A 89 -10.05 -19.16 0.76
CA LYS A 89 -11.43 -19.41 0.37
C LYS A 89 -11.60 -20.82 -0.20
N SER A 90 -10.65 -21.25 -1.04
CA SER A 90 -10.69 -22.60 -1.61
C SER A 90 -10.60 -23.66 -0.55
N CYS A 91 -9.71 -23.51 0.42
CA CYS A 91 -9.58 -24.42 1.55
C CYS A 91 -10.87 -24.46 2.38
N TYR A 92 -11.44 -23.30 2.64
CA TYR A 92 -12.68 -23.19 3.39
C TYR A 92 -13.83 -23.92 2.69
N LEU A 93 -13.98 -23.71 1.39
CA LEU A 93 -15.06 -24.33 0.61
C LEU A 93 -14.91 -25.85 0.54
N VAL A 94 -13.67 -26.35 0.50
CA VAL A 94 -13.43 -27.79 0.53
C VAL A 94 -13.88 -28.40 1.87
N GLN A 95 -13.65 -27.69 2.98
CA GLN A 95 -14.02 -28.15 4.31
C GLN A 95 -15.50 -27.94 4.62
N HIS A 96 -16.16 -27.01 3.93
CA HIS A 96 -17.54 -26.61 4.20
C HIS A 96 -18.37 -26.57 2.91
N PRO A 97 -18.49 -27.71 2.19
CA PRO A 97 -19.17 -27.73 0.89
C PRO A 97 -20.66 -27.35 0.97
N MET A 98 -21.27 -27.48 2.13
CA MET A 98 -22.67 -27.13 2.32
C MET A 98 -22.94 -25.62 2.29
N LEU A 99 -21.88 -24.81 2.32
CA LEU A 99 -22.00 -23.35 2.27
C LEU A 99 -21.97 -22.80 0.85
N LEU A 100 -21.82 -23.65 -0.13
CA LEU A 100 -21.91 -23.22 -1.55
C LEU A 100 -23.38 -22.97 -1.95
#